data_3b706c5cb8f1e362b7abe381ab6a7573
#
_entry.id   3b706c5cb8f1e362b7abe381ab6a7573
#
_cell.length_a   1.000
_cell.length_b   1.000
_cell.length_c   1.000
_cell.angle_alpha   90.00
_cell.angle_beta   90.00
_cell.angle_gamma   90.00
#
_symmetry.space_group_name_H-M   'P 1'
#
loop_
_entity.id
_entity.type
_entity.pdbx_description
1 polymer ?
#
loop_
_entity_poly.entity_id
_entity_poly.type
_entity_poly.pdbx_seq_one_letter_code
_entity_poly.pdbx_strand_id
1 'polypeptide(L)'
;MNIINGIVHYSSKAITYIVYFISMYYLIISLFGIYRKKNNKNIGDKTKFALIVAAHNEELVIGNIIESLKMMDYDKKLYDIFVIADNCTDKTAEIARKKGAIVRERFDKKRRGKGYALEWMFNIIFKMEKKYDAIAVFDADNLVHKNFLKEMNKKMCKGYKVVQGYLDSKNPEDTWITGSYSIAFWSCNRMFQLARYNLGLSSQLGGTGFCIDTDILKELGWGATCLTEDLEFSCKIILNGYKVGWAHDAIIYDEKPLTLSQSWRQRKRWMQGFADVSSRYFFKLMKKAIKNFNFTAFDCALYSIQPFVAILLGLSAIIGLFQYVIKATNIVNNFNNIVYSIDFNLITILIILFSLFQILYTPLILILEKKFTFKVLLYYIVYPIYAITWFPISIQGIMDKNNKEWSHTIHTRNMNIDELEKVN
;
A
#
# COMPACT_ATOMS: atom_id res chain seq x y z
N MET A 1 -41.90 2.46 20.65
CA MET A 1 -41.54 2.17 19.24
C MET A 1 -40.99 3.39 18.51
N ASN A 2 -41.50 4.61 18.70
CA ASN A 2 -41.05 5.82 17.99
C ASN A 2 -39.61 6.30 18.31
N ILE A 3 -39.12 6.18 19.56
CA ILE A 3 -37.77 6.66 19.94
C ILE A 3 -36.70 5.77 19.33
N ILE A 4 -36.82 4.45 19.39
CA ILE A 4 -35.85 3.52 18.82
C ILE A 4 -35.77 3.69 17.30
N ASN A 5 -36.91 3.81 16.63
CA ASN A 5 -36.94 4.09 15.18
C ASN A 5 -36.29 5.41 14.81
N GLY A 6 -36.47 6.45 15.65
CA GLY A 6 -35.79 7.74 15.49
C GLY A 6 -34.28 7.59 15.62
N ILE A 7 -33.78 6.93 16.67
CA ILE A 7 -32.33 6.70 16.87
C ILE A 7 -31.71 5.95 15.70
N VAL A 8 -32.33 4.85 15.26
CA VAL A 8 -31.86 4.05 14.10
C VAL A 8 -31.82 4.89 12.84
N HIS A 9 -32.86 5.69 12.58
CA HIS A 9 -32.94 6.54 11.40
C HIS A 9 -31.84 7.62 11.38
N TYR A 10 -31.65 8.35 12.48
CA TYR A 10 -30.62 9.38 12.56
C TYR A 10 -29.21 8.80 12.54
N SER A 11 -28.97 7.66 13.21
CA SER A 11 -27.68 6.97 13.18
C SER A 11 -27.32 6.48 11.78
N SER A 12 -28.28 5.90 11.04
CA SER A 12 -28.05 5.45 9.65
C SER A 12 -27.72 6.63 8.73
N LYS A 13 -28.44 7.76 8.86
CA LYS A 13 -28.12 8.99 8.13
C LYS A 13 -26.73 9.52 8.45
N ALA A 14 -26.36 9.55 9.73
CA ALA A 14 -25.04 10.03 10.16
C ALA A 14 -23.92 9.16 9.53
N ILE A 15 -24.05 7.82 9.60
CA ILE A 15 -23.10 6.90 8.95
C ILE A 15 -23.01 7.18 7.44
N THR A 16 -24.14 7.31 6.76
CA THR A 16 -24.20 7.59 5.32
C THR A 16 -23.50 8.90 4.97
N TYR A 17 -23.73 9.97 5.73
CA TYR A 17 -23.06 11.25 5.50
C TYR A 17 -21.55 11.19 5.74
N ILE A 18 -21.11 10.54 6.82
CA ILE A 18 -19.67 10.35 7.10
C ILE A 18 -19.00 9.58 5.95
N VAL A 19 -19.60 8.49 5.49
CA VAL A 19 -19.11 7.70 4.36
C VAL A 19 -19.07 8.53 3.09
N TYR A 20 -20.11 9.29 2.81
CA TYR A 20 -20.17 10.19 1.65
C TYR A 20 -19.05 11.22 1.65
N PHE A 21 -18.83 11.91 2.77
CA PHE A 21 -17.77 12.93 2.88
C PHE A 21 -16.36 12.30 2.73
N ILE A 22 -16.10 11.15 3.35
CA ILE A 22 -14.82 10.44 3.21
C ILE A 22 -14.62 9.98 1.75
N SER A 23 -15.67 9.42 1.12
CA SER A 23 -15.60 8.97 -0.27
C SER A 23 -15.37 10.12 -1.24
N MET A 24 -16.06 11.25 -1.06
CA MET A 24 -15.85 12.46 -1.86
C MET A 24 -14.46 13.03 -1.66
N TYR A 25 -13.94 13.05 -0.44
CA TYR A 25 -12.58 13.47 -0.14
C TYR A 25 -11.56 12.63 -0.93
N TYR A 26 -11.64 11.31 -0.84
CA TYR A 26 -10.73 10.42 -1.57
C TYR A 26 -10.92 10.52 -3.09
N LEU A 27 -12.15 10.65 -3.57
CA LEU A 27 -12.41 10.84 -5.00
C LEU A 27 -11.76 12.11 -5.53
N ILE A 28 -11.98 13.25 -4.87
CA ILE A 28 -11.41 14.55 -5.29
C ILE A 28 -9.87 14.45 -5.34
N ILE A 29 -9.24 13.92 -4.29
CA ILE A 29 -7.78 13.74 -4.29
C ILE A 29 -7.36 12.83 -5.44
N SER A 30 -8.05 11.71 -5.67
CA SER A 30 -7.68 10.72 -6.67
C SER A 30 -7.64 11.28 -8.10
N LEU A 31 -8.46 12.30 -8.42
CA LEU A 31 -8.46 12.95 -9.74
C LEU A 31 -7.09 13.54 -10.10
N PHE A 32 -6.33 13.99 -9.13
CA PHE A 32 -4.96 14.48 -9.34
C PHE A 32 -3.97 13.37 -9.74
N GLY A 33 -4.35 12.10 -9.63
CA GLY A 33 -3.60 10.95 -10.15
C GLY A 33 -3.73 10.77 -11.67
N ILE A 34 -4.72 11.40 -12.33
CA ILE A 34 -4.90 11.29 -13.79
C ILE A 34 -3.68 11.86 -14.52
N TYR A 35 -3.16 12.99 -14.05
CA TYR A 35 -2.01 13.64 -14.65
C TYR A 35 -0.70 13.07 -14.09
N ARG A 36 0.25 12.76 -14.99
CA ARG A 36 1.60 12.33 -14.63
C ARG A 36 2.63 13.17 -15.38
N LYS A 37 3.41 13.97 -14.64
CA LYS A 37 4.53 14.73 -15.19
C LYS A 37 5.77 13.82 -15.26
N LYS A 38 6.20 13.46 -16.47
CA LYS A 38 7.49 12.79 -16.65
C LYS A 38 8.62 13.80 -16.41
N ASN A 39 9.61 13.39 -15.63
CA ASN A 39 10.80 14.20 -15.40
C ASN A 39 11.98 13.56 -16.09
N ASN A 40 12.30 14.04 -17.29
CA ASN A 40 13.37 13.50 -18.12
C ASN A 40 14.76 14.09 -17.82
N LYS A 41 14.90 14.91 -16.75
CA LYS A 41 16.23 15.44 -16.40
C LYS A 41 17.13 14.29 -15.94
N ASN A 42 18.23 14.10 -16.68
CA ASN A 42 19.27 13.19 -16.25
C ASN A 42 20.04 13.87 -15.11
N ILE A 43 19.96 13.29 -13.92
CA ILE A 43 20.76 13.66 -12.76
C ILE A 43 21.77 12.52 -12.61
N GLY A 44 23.06 12.81 -12.72
CA GLY A 44 24.10 11.80 -12.56
C GLY A 44 23.95 11.05 -11.22
N ASP A 45 24.49 9.86 -11.18
CA ASP A 45 24.48 9.02 -9.97
C ASP A 45 25.30 9.70 -8.87
N LYS A 46 24.68 10.01 -7.74
CA LYS A 46 25.31 10.77 -6.65
C LYS A 46 25.13 10.11 -5.30
N THR A 47 23.92 9.61 -5.01
CA THR A 47 23.55 9.06 -3.72
C THR A 47 24.17 7.68 -3.51
N LYS A 48 24.87 7.50 -2.39
CA LYS A 48 25.39 6.18 -1.98
C LYS A 48 24.33 5.41 -1.23
N PHE A 49 23.95 4.23 -1.75
CA PHE A 49 22.88 3.43 -1.18
C PHE A 49 23.38 2.18 -0.45
N ALA A 50 22.80 1.89 0.72
CA ALA A 50 22.78 0.54 1.29
C ALA A 50 21.46 -0.13 0.91
N LEU A 51 21.51 -1.20 0.10
CA LEU A 51 20.34 -1.95 -0.32
C LEU A 51 20.13 -3.10 0.65
N ILE A 52 19.02 -3.12 1.37
CA ILE A 52 18.74 -4.12 2.39
C ILE A 52 17.59 -5.01 1.91
N VAL A 53 17.85 -6.32 1.87
CA VAL A 53 16.86 -7.36 1.63
C VAL A 53 16.61 -8.10 2.94
N ALA A 54 15.38 -8.08 3.45
CA ALA A 54 14.97 -8.85 4.62
C ALA A 54 14.41 -10.21 4.17
N ALA A 55 14.98 -11.31 4.68
CA ALA A 55 14.65 -12.66 4.28
C ALA A 55 14.45 -13.59 5.49
N HIS A 56 13.42 -14.44 5.45
CA HIS A 56 13.17 -15.53 6.41
C HIS A 56 12.70 -16.77 5.67
N ASN A 57 13.59 -17.76 5.49
CA ASN A 57 13.33 -18.98 4.73
C ASN A 57 12.83 -18.71 3.29
N GLU A 58 13.67 -18.02 2.52
CA GLU A 58 13.38 -17.57 1.15
C GLU A 58 14.38 -18.16 0.13
N GLU A 59 14.87 -19.40 0.35
CA GLU A 59 15.89 -20.02 -0.50
C GLU A 59 15.50 -20.10 -1.99
N LEU A 60 14.19 -20.17 -2.30
CA LEU A 60 13.68 -20.27 -3.66
C LEU A 60 13.77 -18.95 -4.45
N VAL A 61 13.70 -17.81 -3.77
CA VAL A 61 13.53 -16.50 -4.43
C VAL A 61 14.68 -15.53 -4.17
N ILE A 62 15.44 -15.69 -3.09
CA ILE A 62 16.49 -14.76 -2.67
C ILE A 62 17.56 -14.52 -3.75
N GLY A 63 17.87 -15.52 -4.57
CA GLY A 63 18.84 -15.40 -5.66
C GLY A 63 18.40 -14.41 -6.73
N ASN A 64 17.11 -14.38 -7.06
CA ASN A 64 16.56 -13.59 -8.13
C ASN A 64 16.54 -12.09 -7.80
N ILE A 65 16.20 -11.74 -6.55
CA ILE A 65 16.27 -10.33 -6.15
C ILE A 65 17.71 -9.82 -6.18
N ILE A 66 18.68 -10.60 -5.67
CA ILE A 66 20.08 -10.18 -5.67
C ILE A 66 20.57 -9.94 -7.12
N GLU A 67 20.19 -10.81 -8.05
CA GLU A 67 20.53 -10.63 -9.47
C GLU A 67 19.88 -9.36 -10.04
N SER A 68 18.60 -9.11 -9.81
CA SER A 68 17.93 -7.90 -10.28
C SER A 68 18.56 -6.63 -9.71
N LEU A 69 18.97 -6.64 -8.43
CA LEU A 69 19.69 -5.53 -7.79
C LEU A 69 21.06 -5.29 -8.44
N LYS A 70 21.77 -6.35 -8.85
CA LYS A 70 23.04 -6.24 -9.58
C LYS A 70 22.88 -5.71 -10.99
N MET A 71 21.73 -5.94 -11.63
CA MET A 71 21.44 -5.48 -12.99
C MET A 71 20.98 -4.02 -13.06
N MET A 72 20.81 -3.32 -11.92
CA MET A 72 20.41 -1.92 -11.92
C MET A 72 21.42 -1.03 -12.68
N ASP A 73 20.86 -0.10 -13.46
CA ASP A 73 21.60 0.91 -14.21
C ASP A 73 21.96 2.08 -13.28
N TYR A 74 22.95 1.82 -12.42
CA TYR A 74 23.51 2.75 -11.43
C TYR A 74 24.97 2.39 -11.18
N ASP A 75 25.81 3.40 -10.86
CA ASP A 75 27.22 3.14 -10.61
C ASP A 75 27.41 2.13 -9.45
N LYS A 76 28.05 1.00 -9.78
CA LYS A 76 28.26 -0.13 -8.84
C LYS A 76 29.11 0.24 -7.62
N LYS A 77 29.89 1.32 -7.70
CA LYS A 77 30.67 1.85 -6.56
C LYS A 77 29.81 2.60 -5.53
N LEU A 78 28.59 3.00 -5.94
CA LEU A 78 27.69 3.81 -5.13
C LEU A 78 26.64 2.97 -4.39
N TYR A 79 26.67 1.64 -4.46
CA TYR A 79 25.78 0.83 -3.63
C TYR A 79 26.39 -0.52 -3.24
N ASP A 80 25.91 -1.04 -2.13
CA ASP A 80 26.17 -2.41 -1.67
C ASP A 80 24.85 -3.11 -1.36
N ILE A 81 24.82 -4.44 -1.55
CA ILE A 81 23.66 -5.29 -1.33
C ILE A 81 23.86 -6.05 -0.01
N PHE A 82 23.00 -5.79 0.95
CA PHE A 82 22.94 -6.47 2.24
C PHE A 82 21.73 -7.40 2.30
N VAL A 83 21.91 -8.60 2.81
CA VAL A 83 20.83 -9.53 3.08
C VAL A 83 20.79 -9.81 4.58
N ILE A 84 19.64 -9.64 5.19
CA ILE A 84 19.36 -10.07 6.55
C ILE A 84 18.73 -11.46 6.46
N ALA A 85 19.46 -12.49 6.85
CA ALA A 85 18.91 -13.83 7.03
C ALA A 85 18.36 -13.92 8.47
N ASP A 86 17.08 -13.59 8.65
CA ASP A 86 16.44 -13.48 9.98
C ASP A 86 15.83 -14.82 10.40
N ASN A 87 16.44 -15.48 11.39
CA ASN A 87 16.00 -16.78 11.92
C ASN A 87 15.80 -17.84 10.80
N CYS A 88 16.65 -17.83 9.77
CA CYS A 88 16.58 -18.81 8.67
C CYS A 88 17.04 -20.19 9.13
N THR A 89 16.38 -21.23 8.61
CA THR A 89 16.69 -22.64 8.83
C THR A 89 16.99 -23.38 7.53
N ASP A 90 16.83 -22.70 6.39
CA ASP A 90 17.08 -23.19 5.03
C ASP A 90 18.39 -22.63 4.45
N LYS A 91 18.58 -22.75 3.14
CA LYS A 91 19.80 -22.29 2.44
C LYS A 91 19.77 -20.81 2.03
N THR A 92 18.84 -20.00 2.54
CA THR A 92 18.71 -18.58 2.19
C THR A 92 20.05 -17.83 2.32
N ALA A 93 20.72 -17.94 3.47
CA ALA A 93 21.99 -17.25 3.72
C ALA A 93 23.13 -17.74 2.81
N GLU A 94 23.21 -19.05 2.55
CA GLU A 94 24.21 -19.64 1.67
C GLU A 94 24.06 -19.15 0.23
N ILE A 95 22.82 -19.20 -0.30
CA ILE A 95 22.50 -18.74 -1.67
C ILE A 95 22.80 -17.26 -1.82
N ALA A 96 22.42 -16.44 -0.85
CA ALA A 96 22.66 -15.00 -0.89
C ALA A 96 24.17 -14.68 -0.93
N ARG A 97 25.01 -15.39 -0.15
CA ARG A 97 26.48 -15.24 -0.21
C ARG A 97 27.05 -15.66 -1.56
N LYS A 98 26.62 -16.80 -2.10
CA LYS A 98 27.04 -17.28 -3.44
C LYS A 98 26.68 -16.27 -4.54
N LYS A 99 25.56 -15.56 -4.40
CA LYS A 99 25.15 -14.48 -5.31
C LYS A 99 25.89 -13.16 -5.03
N GLY A 100 26.81 -13.13 -4.05
CA GLY A 100 27.72 -11.99 -3.78
C GLY A 100 27.07 -10.85 -2.99
N ALA A 101 26.03 -11.10 -2.21
CA ALA A 101 25.51 -10.15 -1.24
C ALA A 101 26.32 -10.22 0.08
N ILE A 102 26.33 -9.12 0.81
CA ILE A 102 26.86 -9.02 2.18
C ILE A 102 25.80 -9.55 3.13
N VAL A 103 25.93 -10.80 3.57
CA VAL A 103 24.92 -11.46 4.40
C VAL A 103 25.22 -11.25 5.88
N ARG A 104 24.18 -10.87 6.63
CA ARG A 104 24.17 -10.85 8.09
C ARG A 104 23.07 -11.76 8.59
N GLU A 105 23.43 -12.75 9.40
CA GLU A 105 22.50 -13.68 10.03
C GLU A 105 22.09 -13.14 11.40
N ARG A 106 20.77 -13.13 11.66
CA ARG A 106 20.18 -12.72 12.93
C ARG A 106 19.36 -13.86 13.51
N PHE A 107 19.63 -14.21 14.76
CA PHE A 107 18.90 -15.22 15.51
C PHE A 107 18.31 -14.59 16.78
N ASP A 108 17.03 -14.20 16.71
CA ASP A 108 16.30 -13.62 17.85
C ASP A 108 14.86 -14.12 17.86
N LYS A 109 14.61 -15.14 18.71
CA LYS A 109 13.29 -15.77 18.85
C LYS A 109 12.26 -14.88 19.57
N LYS A 110 12.71 -13.87 20.33
CA LYS A 110 11.83 -12.98 21.09
C LYS A 110 11.34 -11.81 20.26
N ARG A 111 12.19 -11.25 19.41
CA ARG A 111 11.86 -10.09 18.56
C ARG A 111 11.83 -10.53 17.11
N ARG A 112 10.77 -11.26 16.75
CA ARG A 112 10.56 -11.76 15.38
C ARG A 112 9.85 -10.71 14.52
N GLY A 113 10.14 -10.72 13.22
CA GLY A 113 9.49 -9.89 12.22
C GLY A 113 10.42 -8.86 11.57
N LYS A 114 10.01 -8.43 10.38
CA LYS A 114 10.79 -7.58 9.49
C LYS A 114 11.25 -6.28 10.15
N GLY A 115 10.36 -5.60 10.89
CA GLY A 115 10.70 -4.34 11.53
C GLY A 115 11.88 -4.44 12.50
N TYR A 116 11.92 -5.49 13.32
CA TYR A 116 13.04 -5.74 14.23
C TYR A 116 14.33 -6.13 13.51
N ALA A 117 14.22 -6.90 12.42
CA ALA A 117 15.36 -7.26 11.59
C ALA A 117 15.97 -6.04 10.91
N LEU A 118 15.13 -5.13 10.39
CA LEU A 118 15.55 -3.87 9.80
C LEU A 118 16.23 -2.96 10.83
N GLU A 119 15.63 -2.75 12.01
CA GLU A 119 16.23 -1.94 13.07
C GLU A 119 17.61 -2.45 13.49
N TRP A 120 17.75 -3.76 13.62
CA TRP A 120 19.03 -4.39 13.93
C TRP A 120 20.07 -4.11 12.85
N MET A 121 19.69 -4.24 11.57
CA MET A 121 20.62 -4.00 10.45
C MET A 121 20.98 -2.52 10.29
N PHE A 122 20.04 -1.61 10.51
CA PHE A 122 20.31 -0.17 10.50
C PHE A 122 21.39 0.19 11.52
N ASN A 123 21.31 -0.36 12.73
CA ASN A 123 22.33 -0.14 13.76
C ASN A 123 23.72 -0.67 13.38
N ILE A 124 23.78 -1.74 12.57
CA ILE A 124 25.04 -2.24 12.02
C ILE A 124 25.57 -1.27 10.97
N ILE A 125 24.74 -0.86 10.00
CA ILE A 125 25.14 0.08 8.93
C ILE A 125 25.63 1.41 9.49
N PHE A 126 24.99 1.93 10.53
CA PHE A 126 25.39 3.21 11.14
C PHE A 126 26.82 3.17 11.73
N LYS A 127 27.29 1.99 12.14
CA LYS A 127 28.62 1.79 12.73
C LYS A 127 29.69 1.44 11.69
N MET A 128 29.30 1.17 10.43
CA MET A 128 30.27 0.84 9.37
C MET A 128 31.19 2.04 9.06
N GLU A 129 32.43 1.76 8.65
CA GLU A 129 33.37 2.77 8.13
C GLU A 129 32.83 3.38 6.83
N LYS A 130 32.38 2.53 5.89
CA LYS A 130 31.74 2.98 4.65
C LYS A 130 30.40 3.63 4.98
N LYS A 131 30.24 4.90 4.60
CA LYS A 131 29.02 5.68 4.85
C LYS A 131 28.12 5.64 3.63
N TYR A 132 26.81 5.54 3.86
CA TYR A 132 25.75 5.57 2.87
C TYR A 132 24.86 6.78 3.12
N ASP A 133 24.47 7.45 2.04
CA ASP A 133 23.60 8.63 2.11
C ASP A 133 22.14 8.20 2.34
N ALA A 134 21.77 7.04 1.81
CA ALA A 134 20.42 6.51 1.93
C ALA A 134 20.41 4.98 2.06
N ILE A 135 19.36 4.48 2.66
CA ILE A 135 19.07 3.05 2.80
C ILE A 135 17.84 2.73 1.98
N ALA A 136 17.91 1.73 1.08
CA ALA A 136 16.79 1.19 0.35
C ALA A 136 16.40 -0.18 0.88
N VAL A 137 15.10 -0.43 1.05
CA VAL A 137 14.58 -1.67 1.67
C VAL A 137 13.72 -2.44 0.69
N PHE A 138 13.94 -3.76 0.64
CA PHE A 138 13.25 -4.71 -0.23
C PHE A 138 12.84 -5.97 0.53
N ASP A 139 11.77 -6.61 0.06
CA ASP A 139 11.40 -7.98 0.44
C ASP A 139 12.14 -9.00 -0.42
N ALA A 140 12.37 -10.19 0.11
CA ALA A 140 13.15 -11.23 -0.55
C ALA A 140 12.51 -11.78 -1.83
N ASP A 141 11.18 -11.69 -1.93
CA ASP A 141 10.40 -12.09 -3.11
C ASP A 141 10.38 -11.05 -4.22
N ASN A 142 10.92 -9.85 -4.02
CA ASN A 142 10.85 -8.79 -5.02
C ASN A 142 11.76 -9.02 -6.23
N LEU A 143 11.39 -8.41 -7.36
CA LEU A 143 12.29 -8.11 -8.48
C LEU A 143 12.33 -6.60 -8.67
N VAL A 144 13.49 -6.06 -9.02
CA VAL A 144 13.71 -4.61 -9.09
C VAL A 144 14.05 -4.19 -10.50
N HIS A 145 13.27 -3.23 -11.04
CA HIS A 145 13.52 -2.69 -12.38
C HIS A 145 14.86 -1.93 -12.43
N LYS A 146 15.59 -2.06 -13.53
CA LYS A 146 16.93 -1.48 -13.72
C LYS A 146 17.06 0.02 -13.41
N ASN A 147 16.01 0.80 -13.59
CA ASN A 147 16.03 2.25 -13.33
C ASN A 147 15.72 2.64 -11.88
N PHE A 148 15.48 1.69 -10.99
CA PHE A 148 14.99 1.96 -9.63
C PHE A 148 15.87 2.98 -8.89
N LEU A 149 17.18 2.74 -8.78
CA LEU A 149 18.08 3.65 -8.05
C LEU A 149 18.22 5.01 -8.72
N LYS A 150 18.21 5.10 -10.06
CA LYS A 150 18.22 6.38 -10.77
C LYS A 150 17.01 7.24 -10.39
N GLU A 151 15.84 6.64 -10.34
CA GLU A 151 14.60 7.35 -9.98
C GLU A 151 14.56 7.74 -8.50
N MET A 152 15.07 6.88 -7.60
CA MET A 152 15.23 7.21 -6.19
C MET A 152 16.23 8.37 -6.00
N ASN A 153 17.41 8.30 -6.63
CA ASN A 153 18.41 9.36 -6.62
C ASN A 153 17.84 10.71 -7.09
N LYS A 154 17.04 10.72 -8.16
CA LYS A 154 16.36 11.94 -8.65
C LYS A 154 15.48 12.58 -7.56
N LYS A 155 14.80 11.80 -6.74
CA LYS A 155 13.94 12.31 -5.67
C LYS A 155 14.75 12.75 -4.46
N MET A 156 15.77 11.98 -4.08
CA MET A 156 16.70 12.36 -3.00
C MET A 156 17.41 13.67 -3.31
N CYS A 157 17.94 13.84 -4.52
CA CYS A 157 18.55 15.07 -5.00
C CYS A 157 17.58 16.27 -5.05
N LYS A 158 16.27 16.05 -5.07
CA LYS A 158 15.24 17.10 -4.93
C LYS A 158 14.91 17.44 -3.47
N GLY A 159 15.60 16.84 -2.50
CA GLY A 159 15.44 17.10 -1.08
C GLY A 159 14.43 16.21 -0.36
N TYR A 160 13.83 15.19 -1.02
CA TYR A 160 13.02 14.22 -0.32
C TYR A 160 13.89 13.33 0.56
N LYS A 161 13.54 13.22 1.84
CA LYS A 161 14.27 12.42 2.82
C LYS A 161 13.79 10.97 2.89
N VAL A 162 12.56 10.73 2.45
CA VAL A 162 11.95 9.40 2.35
C VAL A 162 11.22 9.33 1.02
N VAL A 163 11.39 8.24 0.28
CA VAL A 163 10.81 8.07 -1.06
C VAL A 163 10.27 6.65 -1.20
N GLN A 164 9.03 6.53 -1.64
CA GLN A 164 8.39 5.26 -2.01
C GLN A 164 8.42 5.06 -3.53
N GLY A 165 8.75 3.86 -3.97
CA GLY A 165 8.66 3.41 -5.37
C GLY A 165 7.30 2.81 -5.73
N TYR A 166 7.15 2.47 -6.99
CA TYR A 166 5.94 1.86 -7.56
C TYR A 166 5.91 0.36 -7.28
N LEU A 167 4.83 -0.11 -6.66
CA LEU A 167 4.61 -1.53 -6.35
C LEU A 167 3.82 -2.19 -7.49
N ASP A 168 4.48 -2.98 -8.30
CA ASP A 168 3.88 -3.77 -9.38
C ASP A 168 3.71 -5.24 -8.97
N SER A 169 3.16 -6.06 -9.85
CA SER A 169 2.89 -7.47 -9.60
C SER A 169 3.68 -8.36 -10.54
N LYS A 170 4.25 -9.47 -10.04
CA LYS A 170 4.87 -10.52 -10.85
C LYS A 170 3.86 -11.41 -11.55
N ASN A 171 2.71 -11.60 -10.95
CA ASN A 171 1.73 -12.63 -11.31
C ASN A 171 0.28 -12.10 -11.40
N PRO A 172 0.03 -11.00 -12.14
CA PRO A 172 -1.29 -10.35 -12.14
C PRO A 172 -2.39 -11.21 -12.78
N GLU A 173 -2.02 -12.20 -13.59
CA GLU A 173 -2.95 -12.99 -14.38
C GLU A 173 -3.11 -14.45 -13.95
N ASP A 174 -2.51 -14.87 -12.82
CA ASP A 174 -2.53 -16.26 -12.38
C ASP A 174 -3.92 -16.69 -11.87
N THR A 175 -4.54 -15.87 -11.03
CA THR A 175 -5.88 -16.13 -10.47
C THR A 175 -6.68 -14.83 -10.36
N TRP A 176 -7.99 -14.94 -10.15
CA TRP A 176 -8.81 -13.75 -9.89
C TRP A 176 -8.42 -13.00 -8.61
N ILE A 177 -7.78 -13.68 -7.64
CA ILE A 177 -7.23 -13.06 -6.44
C ILE A 177 -6.00 -12.23 -6.78
N THR A 178 -5.03 -12.78 -7.51
CA THR A 178 -3.83 -12.02 -7.93
C THR A 178 -4.20 -10.84 -8.82
N GLY A 179 -5.17 -11.01 -9.72
CA GLY A 179 -5.70 -9.94 -10.55
C GLY A 179 -6.36 -8.83 -9.73
N SER A 180 -7.22 -9.19 -8.76
CA SER A 180 -7.85 -8.22 -7.86
C SER A 180 -6.83 -7.46 -7.02
N TYR A 181 -5.80 -8.15 -6.50
CA TYR A 181 -4.68 -7.51 -5.80
C TYR A 181 -3.95 -6.52 -6.71
N SER A 182 -3.61 -6.93 -7.92
CA SER A 182 -2.89 -6.10 -8.88
C SER A 182 -3.68 -4.85 -9.25
N ILE A 183 -4.98 -4.99 -9.52
CA ILE A 183 -5.89 -3.86 -9.77
C ILE A 183 -5.90 -2.89 -8.57
N ALA A 184 -5.97 -3.40 -7.34
CA ALA A 184 -5.94 -2.58 -6.14
C ALA A 184 -4.61 -1.80 -6.02
N PHE A 185 -3.46 -2.46 -6.26
CA PHE A 185 -2.15 -1.82 -6.16
C PHE A 185 -1.90 -0.81 -7.28
N TRP A 186 -2.23 -1.11 -8.54
CA TRP A 186 -2.12 -0.16 -9.66
C TRP A 186 -3.00 1.07 -9.43
N SER A 187 -4.24 0.85 -8.96
CA SER A 187 -5.13 1.95 -8.57
C SER A 187 -4.54 2.77 -7.42
N CYS A 188 -4.00 2.12 -6.39
CA CYS A 188 -3.36 2.79 -5.26
C CYS A 188 -2.14 3.61 -5.72
N ASN A 189 -1.25 3.05 -6.55
CA ASN A 189 -0.08 3.75 -7.07
C ASN A 189 -0.46 5.07 -7.74
N ARG A 190 -1.57 5.09 -8.46
CA ARG A 190 -2.00 6.26 -9.22
C ARG A 190 -2.98 7.15 -8.46
N MET A 191 -4.08 6.58 -7.99
CA MET A 191 -5.18 7.32 -7.36
C MET A 191 -4.86 7.78 -5.94
N PHE A 192 -3.90 7.13 -5.29
CA PHE A 192 -3.49 7.45 -3.92
C PHE A 192 -2.08 8.07 -3.87
N GLN A 193 -1.05 7.35 -4.30
CA GLN A 193 0.34 7.77 -4.16
C GLN A 193 0.69 8.96 -5.08
N LEU A 194 0.48 8.80 -6.40
CA LEU A 194 0.76 9.85 -7.38
C LEU A 194 -0.12 11.08 -7.16
N ALA A 195 -1.40 10.89 -6.85
CA ALA A 195 -2.34 11.97 -6.60
C ALA A 195 -1.87 12.86 -5.43
N ARG A 196 -1.47 12.24 -4.32
CA ARG A 196 -0.93 12.98 -3.16
C ARG A 196 0.37 13.70 -3.48
N TYR A 197 1.26 13.02 -4.19
CA TYR A 197 2.50 13.63 -4.64
C TYR A 197 2.25 14.89 -5.51
N ASN A 198 1.30 14.83 -6.44
CA ASN A 198 0.94 15.95 -7.31
C ASN A 198 0.32 17.13 -6.54
N LEU A 199 -0.42 16.85 -5.48
CA LEU A 199 -0.97 17.86 -4.56
C LEU A 199 0.06 18.40 -3.55
N GLY A 200 1.32 17.91 -3.57
CA GLY A 200 2.30 18.28 -2.56
C GLY A 200 2.00 17.73 -1.16
N LEU A 201 1.12 16.74 -1.06
CA LEU A 201 0.88 15.95 0.15
C LEU A 201 1.97 14.88 0.33
N SER A 202 1.85 14.04 1.34
CA SER A 202 2.76 12.91 1.55
C SER A 202 2.21 11.65 0.91
N SER A 203 3.03 10.95 0.13
CA SER A 203 2.80 9.52 -0.14
C SER A 203 2.97 8.72 1.15
N GLN A 204 2.72 7.40 1.08
CA GLN A 204 2.87 6.49 2.21
C GLN A 204 3.86 5.39 1.85
N LEU A 205 4.57 4.86 2.83
CA LEU A 205 5.39 3.67 2.65
C LEU A 205 4.49 2.44 2.47
N GLY A 206 4.91 1.52 1.62
CA GLY A 206 4.18 0.30 1.28
C GLY A 206 4.95 -0.99 1.64
N GLY A 207 5.78 -0.91 2.67
CA GLY A 207 6.54 -2.04 3.21
C GLY A 207 7.83 -2.35 2.46
N THR A 208 7.88 -2.18 1.15
CA THR A 208 9.03 -2.52 0.30
C THR A 208 9.25 -1.49 -0.80
N GLY A 209 10.43 -1.50 -1.43
CA GLY A 209 10.76 -0.59 -2.53
C GLY A 209 10.76 0.87 -2.13
N PHE A 210 11.30 1.21 -0.98
CA PHE A 210 11.43 2.57 -0.50
C PHE A 210 12.86 2.90 -0.10
N CYS A 211 13.19 4.20 -0.09
CA CYS A 211 14.47 4.71 0.38
C CYS A 211 14.26 5.70 1.52
N ILE A 212 15.21 5.70 2.47
CA ILE A 212 15.26 6.63 3.60
C ILE A 212 16.66 7.24 3.66
N ASP A 213 16.73 8.56 3.81
CA ASP A 213 17.97 9.28 4.13
C ASP A 213 18.54 8.76 5.46
N THR A 214 19.82 8.44 5.46
CA THR A 214 20.47 7.79 6.61
C THR A 214 20.47 8.68 7.85
N ASP A 215 20.64 9.99 7.69
CA ASP A 215 20.69 10.92 8.83
C ASP A 215 19.31 11.10 9.46
N ILE A 216 18.25 11.18 8.65
CA ILE A 216 16.86 11.18 9.14
C ILE A 216 16.52 9.88 9.87
N LEU A 217 17.01 8.75 9.35
CA LEU A 217 16.77 7.46 10.02
C LEU A 217 17.51 7.36 11.36
N LYS A 218 18.71 7.93 11.47
CA LYS A 218 19.44 8.05 12.75
C LYS A 218 18.74 8.99 13.73
N GLU A 219 18.32 10.17 13.24
CA GLU A 219 17.65 11.19 14.06
C GLU A 219 16.35 10.68 14.66
N LEU A 220 15.49 10.12 13.82
CA LEU A 220 14.16 9.68 14.23
C LEU A 220 14.15 8.27 14.83
N GLY A 221 15.13 7.44 14.51
CA GLY A 221 15.11 6.00 14.76
C GLY A 221 14.03 5.30 13.97
N TRP A 222 14.15 3.99 13.73
CA TRP A 222 13.08 3.22 13.06
C TRP A 222 11.88 3.04 13.97
N GLY A 223 12.08 2.41 15.15
CA GLY A 223 11.07 2.26 16.18
C GLY A 223 9.93 1.31 15.78
N ALA A 224 10.25 0.29 14.99
CA ALA A 224 9.29 -0.68 14.49
C ALA A 224 8.71 -1.56 15.61
N THR A 225 7.50 -1.27 16.04
CA THR A 225 6.82 -1.97 17.14
C THR A 225 5.53 -2.65 16.72
N CYS A 226 5.02 -2.39 15.52
CA CYS A 226 3.76 -2.96 15.00
C CYS A 226 3.97 -3.84 13.76
N LEU A 227 2.88 -4.49 13.32
CA LEU A 227 2.86 -5.37 12.15
C LEU A 227 2.89 -4.60 10.80
N THR A 228 2.71 -3.28 10.84
CA THR A 228 2.82 -2.35 9.70
C THR A 228 3.79 -1.24 10.06
N GLU A 229 5.06 -1.62 10.17
CA GLU A 229 6.17 -0.74 10.55
C GLU A 229 6.36 0.43 9.58
N ASP A 230 6.00 0.23 8.32
CA ASP A 230 6.00 1.19 7.23
C ASP A 230 4.98 2.32 7.46
N LEU A 231 3.75 1.98 7.82
CA LEU A 231 2.73 2.96 8.18
C LEU A 231 3.13 3.72 9.44
N GLU A 232 3.65 3.01 10.46
CA GLU A 232 4.12 3.64 11.69
C GLU A 232 5.20 4.67 11.38
N PHE A 233 6.19 4.31 10.56
CA PHE A 233 7.26 5.21 10.17
C PHE A 233 6.75 6.36 9.30
N SER A 234 5.77 6.13 8.42
CA SER A 234 5.12 7.21 7.65
C SER A 234 4.45 8.25 8.56
N CYS A 235 3.72 7.81 9.60
CA CYS A 235 3.13 8.70 10.59
C CYS A 235 4.21 9.51 11.35
N LYS A 236 5.32 8.84 11.71
CA LYS A 236 6.45 9.46 12.42
C LYS A 236 7.13 10.54 11.57
N ILE A 237 7.39 10.27 10.30
CA ILE A 237 7.96 11.21 9.33
C ILE A 237 7.08 12.47 9.22
N ILE A 238 5.78 12.30 9.06
CA ILE A 238 4.84 13.41 8.92
C ILE A 238 4.73 14.23 10.22
N LEU A 239 4.73 13.58 11.37
CA LEU A 239 4.75 14.27 12.67
C LEU A 239 6.02 15.12 12.88
N ASN A 240 7.13 14.75 12.26
CA ASN A 240 8.37 15.51 12.31
C ASN A 240 8.51 16.54 11.17
N GLY A 241 7.46 16.76 10.37
CA GLY A 241 7.43 17.81 9.35
C GLY A 241 7.97 17.39 7.98
N TYR A 242 8.39 16.15 7.83
CA TYR A 242 8.82 15.60 6.55
C TYR A 242 7.66 15.00 5.76
N LYS A 243 7.92 14.66 4.48
CA LYS A 243 6.96 14.01 3.58
C LYS A 243 7.63 12.82 2.91
N VAL A 244 6.85 11.78 2.68
CA VAL A 244 7.25 10.67 1.81
C VAL A 244 7.03 11.11 0.36
N GLY A 245 8.12 11.15 -0.44
CA GLY A 245 8.08 11.40 -1.87
C GLY A 245 7.60 10.16 -2.64
N TRP A 246 7.24 10.35 -3.90
CA TRP A 246 6.80 9.29 -4.80
C TRP A 246 7.67 9.20 -6.05
N ALA A 247 8.24 8.04 -6.32
CA ALA A 247 9.04 7.75 -7.50
C ALA A 247 8.31 6.73 -8.40
N HIS A 248 7.44 7.23 -9.28
CA HIS A 248 6.53 6.41 -10.09
C HIS A 248 7.27 5.45 -11.05
N ASP A 249 8.47 5.82 -11.50
CA ASP A 249 9.30 5.02 -12.42
C ASP A 249 10.33 4.13 -11.69
N ALA A 250 10.39 4.20 -10.36
CA ALA A 250 11.16 3.27 -9.53
C ALA A 250 10.30 2.04 -9.23
N ILE A 251 10.29 1.08 -10.15
CA ILE A 251 9.36 -0.05 -10.11
C ILE A 251 10.01 -1.23 -9.40
N ILE A 252 9.23 -1.86 -8.52
CA ILE A 252 9.49 -3.21 -7.99
C ILE A 252 8.30 -4.10 -8.28
N TYR A 253 8.55 -5.37 -8.42
CA TYR A 253 7.55 -6.39 -8.68
C TYR A 253 7.52 -7.37 -7.51
N ASP A 254 6.39 -7.50 -6.85
CA ASP A 254 6.17 -8.46 -5.76
C ASP A 254 5.26 -9.61 -6.17
N GLU A 255 5.28 -10.72 -5.42
CA GLU A 255 4.42 -11.87 -5.64
C GLU A 255 3.09 -11.68 -4.92
N LYS A 256 1.98 -11.69 -5.67
CA LYS A 256 0.64 -11.59 -5.07
C LYS A 256 0.12 -12.96 -4.66
N PRO A 257 -0.61 -13.06 -3.53
CA PRO A 257 -1.14 -14.32 -3.03
C PRO A 257 -2.10 -14.98 -4.03
N LEU A 258 -1.92 -16.29 -4.26
CA LEU A 258 -2.69 -17.05 -5.22
C LEU A 258 -4.11 -17.37 -4.77
N THR A 259 -4.33 -17.49 -3.46
CA THR A 259 -5.61 -17.96 -2.90
C THR A 259 -6.25 -16.90 -1.99
N LEU A 260 -7.58 -16.98 -1.87
CA LEU A 260 -8.34 -16.11 -0.96
C LEU A 260 -7.86 -16.26 0.49
N SER A 261 -7.52 -17.47 0.93
CA SER A 261 -7.04 -17.74 2.29
C SER A 261 -5.70 -17.04 2.58
N GLN A 262 -4.73 -17.12 1.66
CA GLN A 262 -3.45 -16.40 1.78
C GLN A 262 -3.68 -14.89 1.79
N SER A 263 -4.48 -14.38 0.86
CA SER A 263 -4.89 -12.98 0.77
C SER A 263 -5.57 -12.50 2.05
N TRP A 264 -6.47 -13.31 2.63
CA TRP A 264 -7.18 -12.99 3.86
C TRP A 264 -6.22 -12.82 5.05
N ARG A 265 -5.31 -13.78 5.25
CA ARG A 265 -4.32 -13.72 6.34
C ARG A 265 -3.42 -12.48 6.21
N GLN A 266 -2.94 -12.18 5.00
CA GLN A 266 -2.08 -11.02 4.76
C GLN A 266 -2.82 -9.71 5.03
N ARG A 267 -4.04 -9.54 4.49
CA ARG A 267 -4.86 -8.34 4.69
C ARG A 267 -5.33 -8.17 6.13
N LYS A 268 -5.65 -9.28 6.83
CA LYS A 268 -5.95 -9.25 8.26
C LYS A 268 -4.77 -8.69 9.05
N ARG A 269 -3.54 -9.16 8.78
CA ARG A 269 -2.33 -8.63 9.40
C ARG A 269 -2.17 -7.13 9.15
N TRP A 270 -2.46 -6.65 7.94
CA TRP A 270 -2.43 -5.22 7.65
C TRP A 270 -3.45 -4.46 8.49
N MET A 271 -4.68 -4.93 8.58
CA MET A 271 -5.71 -4.27 9.38
C MET A 271 -5.40 -4.27 10.89
N GLN A 272 -4.76 -5.32 11.40
CA GLN A 272 -4.21 -5.35 12.77
C GLN A 272 -3.18 -4.23 12.99
N GLY A 273 -2.23 -4.11 12.10
CA GLY A 273 -1.20 -3.07 12.15
C GLY A 273 -1.79 -1.65 12.03
N PHE A 274 -2.72 -1.44 11.09
CA PHE A 274 -3.44 -0.16 10.96
C PHE A 274 -4.21 0.19 12.23
N ALA A 275 -4.91 -0.76 12.86
CA ALA A 275 -5.65 -0.52 14.09
C ALA A 275 -4.71 -0.16 15.25
N ASP A 276 -3.53 -0.79 15.35
CA ASP A 276 -2.52 -0.45 16.36
C ASP A 276 -1.94 0.96 16.09
N VAL A 277 -1.50 1.25 14.87
CA VAL A 277 -0.94 2.56 14.50
C VAL A 277 -1.97 3.67 14.70
N SER A 278 -3.22 3.47 14.27
CA SER A 278 -4.26 4.48 14.44
C SER A 278 -4.49 4.82 15.91
N SER A 279 -4.49 3.81 16.79
CA SER A 279 -4.66 4.02 18.24
C SER A 279 -3.58 4.89 18.87
N ARG A 280 -2.36 4.87 18.32
CA ARG A 280 -1.20 5.61 18.83
C ARG A 280 -0.95 6.96 18.14
N TYR A 281 -1.33 7.08 16.88
CA TYR A 281 -0.92 8.22 16.03
C TYR A 281 -2.08 9.10 15.55
N PHE A 282 -3.31 8.60 15.44
CA PHE A 282 -4.45 9.35 14.89
C PHE A 282 -4.64 10.71 15.58
N PHE A 283 -4.79 10.72 16.90
CA PHE A 283 -5.01 11.98 17.63
C PHE A 283 -3.80 12.91 17.61
N LYS A 284 -2.57 12.38 17.54
CA LYS A 284 -1.34 13.19 17.40
C LYS A 284 -1.31 13.90 16.04
N LEU A 285 -1.65 13.18 14.99
CA LEU A 285 -1.76 13.73 13.63
C LEU A 285 -2.87 14.76 13.52
N MET A 286 -4.07 14.48 14.06
CA MET A 286 -5.18 15.41 14.09
C MET A 286 -4.85 16.67 14.89
N LYS A 287 -4.21 16.54 16.05
CA LYS A 287 -3.73 17.69 16.84
C LYS A 287 -2.76 18.57 16.03
N LYS A 288 -1.80 17.95 15.32
CA LYS A 288 -0.87 18.67 14.43
C LYS A 288 -1.61 19.33 13.26
N ALA A 289 -2.57 18.61 12.66
CA ALA A 289 -3.39 19.11 11.56
C ALA A 289 -4.13 20.39 11.94
N ILE A 290 -4.81 20.37 13.08
CA ILE A 290 -5.62 21.52 13.56
C ILE A 290 -4.71 22.66 14.03
N LYS A 291 -3.72 22.36 14.91
CA LYS A 291 -2.87 23.39 15.52
C LYS A 291 -2.04 24.17 14.49
N ASN A 292 -1.56 23.47 13.45
CA ASN A 292 -0.62 24.04 12.48
C ASN A 292 -1.24 24.20 11.09
N PHE A 293 -2.56 24.03 10.93
CA PHE A 293 -3.26 24.00 9.64
C PHE A 293 -2.57 23.05 8.63
N ASN A 294 -2.07 21.90 9.12
CA ASN A 294 -1.25 20.98 8.33
C ASN A 294 -2.13 19.92 7.65
N PHE A 295 -2.49 20.17 6.39
CA PHE A 295 -3.33 19.26 5.61
C PHE A 295 -2.68 17.90 5.34
N THR A 296 -1.34 17.82 5.27
CA THR A 296 -0.63 16.53 5.16
C THR A 296 -0.83 15.66 6.40
N ALA A 297 -0.81 16.25 7.59
CA ALA A 297 -1.09 15.52 8.82
C ALA A 297 -2.55 15.06 8.91
N PHE A 298 -3.50 15.89 8.45
CA PHE A 298 -4.92 15.53 8.34
C PHE A 298 -5.11 14.33 7.40
N ASP A 299 -4.56 14.38 6.19
CA ASP A 299 -4.64 13.30 5.21
C ASP A 299 -4.05 11.99 5.73
N CYS A 300 -2.89 12.05 6.40
CA CYS A 300 -2.28 10.89 7.03
C CYS A 300 -3.13 10.34 8.20
N ALA A 301 -3.76 11.19 8.98
CA ALA A 301 -4.69 10.76 10.04
C ALA A 301 -5.87 9.98 9.45
N LEU A 302 -6.50 10.49 8.37
CA LEU A 302 -7.57 9.78 7.67
C LEU A 302 -7.09 8.45 7.08
N TYR A 303 -5.86 8.40 6.54
CA TYR A 303 -5.29 7.16 6.03
C TYR A 303 -5.07 6.14 7.14
N SER A 304 -4.61 6.55 8.31
CA SER A 304 -4.32 5.65 9.43
C SER A 304 -5.55 4.89 9.95
N ILE A 305 -6.77 5.42 9.76
CA ILE A 305 -8.03 4.81 10.23
C ILE A 305 -8.72 3.92 9.17
N GLN A 306 -7.99 3.43 8.17
CA GLN A 306 -8.55 2.58 7.09
C GLN A 306 -9.43 1.41 7.56
N PRO A 307 -9.10 0.64 8.62
CA PRO A 307 -9.99 -0.42 9.11
C PRO A 307 -11.38 0.09 9.51
N PHE A 308 -11.42 1.25 10.16
CA PHE A 308 -12.69 1.86 10.58
C PHE A 308 -13.49 2.39 9.39
N VAL A 309 -12.79 2.98 8.40
CA VAL A 309 -13.41 3.43 7.14
C VAL A 309 -14.01 2.23 6.38
N ALA A 310 -13.29 1.10 6.30
CA ALA A 310 -13.79 -0.11 5.64
C ALA A 310 -15.04 -0.69 6.34
N ILE A 311 -15.09 -0.62 7.68
CA ILE A 311 -16.28 -1.04 8.45
C ILE A 311 -17.44 -0.09 8.18
N LEU A 312 -17.24 1.22 8.20
CA LEU A 312 -18.29 2.20 7.90
C LEU A 312 -18.85 2.04 6.48
N LEU A 313 -17.97 1.79 5.49
CA LEU A 313 -18.38 1.48 4.11
C LEU A 313 -19.22 0.22 4.04
N GLY A 314 -18.81 -0.87 4.71
CA GLY A 314 -19.56 -2.12 4.77
C GLY A 314 -20.93 -1.97 5.44
N LEU A 315 -20.98 -1.26 6.58
CA LEU A 315 -22.25 -0.97 7.27
C LEU A 315 -23.18 -0.11 6.40
N SER A 316 -22.65 0.92 5.74
CA SER A 316 -23.42 1.76 4.81
C SER A 316 -23.99 0.94 3.65
N ALA A 317 -23.21 0.00 3.09
CA ALA A 317 -23.69 -0.89 2.04
C ALA A 317 -24.80 -1.83 2.53
N ILE A 318 -24.69 -2.42 3.73
CA ILE A 318 -25.71 -3.25 4.34
C ILE A 318 -27.00 -2.47 4.59
N ILE A 319 -26.89 -1.26 5.17
CA ILE A 319 -28.03 -0.36 5.41
C ILE A 319 -28.71 -0.01 4.09
N GLY A 320 -27.95 0.34 3.05
CA GLY A 320 -28.46 0.67 1.72
C GLY A 320 -29.20 -0.50 1.08
N LEU A 321 -28.63 -1.71 1.17
CA LEU A 321 -29.28 -2.94 0.67
C LEU A 321 -30.60 -3.21 1.39
N PHE A 322 -30.63 -3.09 2.71
CA PHE A 322 -31.83 -3.29 3.52
C PHE A 322 -32.92 -2.29 3.17
N GLN A 323 -32.58 -1.01 3.03
CA GLN A 323 -33.50 0.03 2.59
C GLN A 323 -34.04 -0.22 1.17
N TYR A 324 -33.18 -0.70 0.26
CA TYR A 324 -33.58 -1.08 -1.10
C TYR A 324 -34.56 -2.24 -1.09
N VAL A 325 -34.32 -3.31 -0.30
CA VAL A 325 -35.23 -4.48 -0.19
C VAL A 325 -36.60 -4.04 0.36
N ILE A 326 -36.63 -3.21 1.42
CA ILE A 326 -37.91 -2.72 1.97
C ILE A 326 -38.67 -1.90 0.91
N LYS A 327 -37.97 -1.04 0.17
CA LYS A 327 -38.58 -0.22 -0.89
C LYS A 327 -39.10 -1.13 -2.01
N ALA A 328 -38.33 -2.13 -2.43
CA ALA A 328 -38.70 -3.06 -3.46
C ALA A 328 -39.95 -3.90 -3.06
N THR A 329 -40.04 -4.39 -1.82
CA THR A 329 -41.22 -5.12 -1.32
C THR A 329 -42.46 -4.22 -1.29
N ASN A 330 -42.32 -2.94 -0.87
CA ASN A 330 -43.41 -1.98 -0.91
C ASN A 330 -43.88 -1.68 -2.36
N ILE A 331 -42.97 -1.66 -3.31
CA ILE A 331 -43.25 -1.46 -4.74
C ILE A 331 -44.01 -2.67 -5.28
N VAL A 332 -43.55 -3.90 -4.98
CA VAL A 332 -44.21 -5.13 -5.43
C VAL A 332 -45.65 -5.21 -4.91
N ASN A 333 -45.89 -4.79 -3.65
CA ASN A 333 -47.21 -4.73 -3.06
C ASN A 333 -48.13 -3.66 -3.66
N ASN A 334 -47.57 -2.67 -4.37
CA ASN A 334 -48.29 -1.57 -5.04
C ASN A 334 -48.09 -1.57 -6.56
N PHE A 335 -48.14 -2.76 -7.20
CA PHE A 335 -47.75 -2.97 -8.61
C PHE A 335 -48.48 -2.07 -9.63
N ASN A 336 -49.63 -1.51 -9.28
CA ASN A 336 -50.38 -0.61 -10.16
C ASN A 336 -49.81 0.81 -10.30
N ASN A 337 -48.79 1.17 -9.51
CA ASN A 337 -48.18 2.51 -9.51
C ASN A 337 -46.75 2.57 -10.07
N ILE A 338 -46.20 1.46 -10.58
CA ILE A 338 -44.76 1.33 -10.93
C ILE A 338 -44.39 2.03 -12.24
N VAL A 339 -45.35 2.20 -13.16
CA VAL A 339 -45.03 2.70 -14.52
C VAL A 339 -44.74 4.20 -14.58
N TYR A 340 -44.96 4.96 -13.51
CA TYR A 340 -44.96 6.43 -13.58
C TYR A 340 -43.95 7.18 -12.68
N SER A 341 -42.95 6.56 -12.08
CA SER A 341 -42.08 7.36 -11.18
C SER A 341 -40.58 7.11 -11.22
N ILE A 342 -39.98 6.99 -12.40
CA ILE A 342 -38.58 7.42 -12.54
C ILE A 342 -38.64 8.91 -12.92
N ASP A 343 -38.72 9.78 -11.91
CA ASP A 343 -38.49 11.20 -12.12
C ASP A 343 -37.03 11.38 -12.56
N PHE A 344 -36.82 11.56 -13.86
CA PHE A 344 -35.54 11.99 -14.44
C PHE A 344 -35.32 13.46 -14.09
N ASN A 345 -35.20 13.75 -12.79
CA ASN A 345 -34.79 15.06 -12.35
C ASN A 345 -33.24 15.16 -12.42
N LEU A 346 -32.73 16.37 -12.39
CA LEU A 346 -31.28 16.67 -12.46
C LEU A 346 -30.49 15.85 -11.43
N ILE A 347 -31.01 15.64 -10.23
CA ILE A 347 -30.36 14.89 -9.14
C ILE A 347 -30.20 13.41 -9.53
N THR A 348 -31.21 12.78 -10.07
CA THR A 348 -31.16 11.39 -10.55
C THR A 348 -30.14 11.22 -11.66
N ILE A 349 -30.09 12.16 -12.61
CA ILE A 349 -29.10 12.16 -13.69
C ILE A 349 -27.68 12.29 -13.10
N LEU A 350 -27.46 13.22 -12.17
CA LEU A 350 -26.15 13.38 -11.51
C LEU A 350 -25.71 12.13 -10.74
N ILE A 351 -26.61 11.45 -10.04
CA ILE A 351 -26.32 10.18 -9.35
C ILE A 351 -25.92 9.08 -10.36
N ILE A 352 -26.63 8.96 -11.46
CA ILE A 352 -26.31 7.99 -12.52
C ILE A 352 -24.94 8.29 -13.12
N LEU A 353 -24.66 9.54 -13.49
CA LEU A 353 -23.38 9.95 -14.05
C LEU A 353 -22.24 9.71 -13.07
N PHE A 354 -22.45 10.00 -11.80
CA PHE A 354 -21.46 9.76 -10.74
C PHE A 354 -21.18 8.26 -10.56
N SER A 355 -22.21 7.43 -10.58
CA SER A 355 -22.08 5.96 -10.49
C SER A 355 -21.34 5.37 -11.70
N LEU A 356 -21.69 5.83 -12.91
CA LEU A 356 -20.99 5.46 -14.14
C LEU A 356 -19.51 5.90 -14.08
N PHE A 357 -19.24 7.10 -13.62
CA PHE A 357 -17.88 7.58 -13.44
C PHE A 357 -17.08 6.68 -12.49
N GLN A 358 -17.63 6.29 -11.35
CA GLN A 358 -16.96 5.37 -10.41
C GLN A 358 -16.64 4.01 -11.03
N ILE A 359 -17.58 3.44 -11.80
CA ILE A 359 -17.39 2.15 -12.50
C ILE A 359 -16.29 2.27 -13.57
N LEU A 360 -16.26 3.37 -14.33
CA LEU A 360 -15.32 3.56 -15.43
C LEU A 360 -13.95 4.09 -14.98
N TYR A 361 -13.85 4.62 -13.76
CA TYR A 361 -12.62 5.28 -13.29
C TYR A 361 -11.46 4.29 -13.12
N THR A 362 -11.68 3.12 -12.54
CA THR A 362 -10.63 2.08 -12.42
C THR A 362 -10.15 1.56 -13.79
N PRO A 363 -11.02 1.18 -14.73
CA PRO A 363 -10.60 0.87 -16.11
C PRO A 363 -9.77 1.99 -16.77
N LEU A 364 -10.17 3.24 -16.60
CA LEU A 364 -9.38 4.38 -17.09
C LEU A 364 -7.97 4.40 -16.49
N ILE A 365 -7.85 4.17 -15.19
CA ILE A 365 -6.54 4.10 -14.52
C ILE A 365 -5.69 2.94 -15.07
N LEU A 366 -6.30 1.76 -15.28
CA LEU A 366 -5.60 0.61 -15.86
C LEU A 366 -5.08 0.91 -17.28
N ILE A 367 -5.84 1.64 -18.08
CA ILE A 367 -5.41 2.11 -19.41
C ILE A 367 -4.22 3.08 -19.27
N LEU A 368 -4.30 4.06 -18.38
CA LEU A 368 -3.25 5.04 -18.14
C LEU A 368 -1.96 4.39 -17.60
N GLU A 369 -2.06 3.30 -16.84
CA GLU A 369 -0.93 2.50 -16.35
C GLU A 369 -0.44 1.46 -17.37
N LYS A 370 -1.10 1.33 -18.54
CA LYS A 370 -0.83 0.30 -19.55
C LYS A 370 -0.99 -1.13 -19.03
N LYS A 371 -1.89 -1.32 -18.09
CA LYS A 371 -2.20 -2.60 -17.42
C LYS A 371 -3.57 -3.16 -17.84
N PHE A 372 -4.18 -2.59 -18.85
CA PHE A 372 -5.49 -3.00 -19.36
C PHE A 372 -5.33 -4.16 -20.35
N THR A 373 -5.60 -5.39 -19.89
CA THR A 373 -5.73 -6.59 -20.72
C THR A 373 -7.13 -7.14 -20.61
N PHE A 374 -7.54 -7.99 -21.54
CA PHE A 374 -8.85 -8.65 -21.49
C PHE A 374 -9.01 -9.47 -20.19
N LYS A 375 -7.97 -10.14 -19.75
CA LYS A 375 -7.97 -10.96 -18.53
C LYS A 375 -8.11 -10.10 -17.28
N VAL A 376 -7.40 -8.97 -17.22
CA VAL A 376 -7.53 -7.99 -16.13
C VAL A 376 -8.94 -7.39 -16.10
N LEU A 377 -9.57 -7.15 -17.27
CA LEU A 377 -10.96 -6.70 -17.33
C LEU A 377 -11.92 -7.72 -16.75
N LEU A 378 -11.75 -9.02 -17.04
CA LEU A 378 -12.54 -10.08 -16.42
C LEU A 378 -12.38 -10.11 -14.89
N TYR A 379 -11.16 -9.93 -14.40
CA TYR A 379 -10.91 -9.83 -12.96
C TYR A 379 -11.53 -8.57 -12.35
N TYR A 380 -11.59 -7.47 -13.10
CA TYR A 380 -12.27 -6.26 -12.65
C TYR A 380 -13.79 -6.46 -12.46
N ILE A 381 -14.43 -7.26 -13.30
CA ILE A 381 -15.85 -7.60 -13.13
C ILE A 381 -16.11 -8.31 -11.80
N VAL A 382 -15.20 -9.19 -11.37
CA VAL A 382 -15.31 -9.92 -10.09
C VAL A 382 -14.69 -9.17 -8.90
N TYR A 383 -13.99 -8.06 -9.15
CA TYR A 383 -13.32 -7.25 -8.13
C TYR A 383 -14.23 -6.80 -6.98
N PRO A 384 -15.53 -6.47 -7.16
CA PRO A 384 -16.43 -6.15 -6.07
C PRO A 384 -16.53 -7.26 -5.02
N ILE A 385 -16.46 -8.55 -5.43
CA ILE A 385 -16.46 -9.70 -4.50
C ILE A 385 -15.22 -9.65 -3.61
N TYR A 386 -14.05 -9.36 -4.20
CA TYR A 386 -12.81 -9.16 -3.44
C TYR A 386 -12.91 -7.95 -2.50
N ALA A 387 -13.48 -6.83 -2.97
CA ALA A 387 -13.61 -5.60 -2.20
C ALA A 387 -14.50 -5.78 -0.96
N ILE A 388 -15.61 -6.50 -1.06
CA ILE A 388 -16.52 -6.78 0.07
C ILE A 388 -15.79 -7.52 1.20
N THR A 389 -14.80 -8.35 0.91
CA THR A 389 -14.04 -9.09 1.93
C THR A 389 -13.24 -8.18 2.87
N TRP A 390 -12.95 -6.92 2.51
CA TRP A 390 -12.30 -5.97 3.40
C TRP A 390 -13.11 -5.67 4.67
N PHE A 391 -14.44 -5.73 4.59
CA PHE A 391 -15.32 -5.48 5.73
C PHE A 391 -15.09 -6.49 6.88
N PRO A 392 -15.30 -7.81 6.70
CA PRO A 392 -15.03 -8.78 7.76
C PRO A 392 -13.55 -8.87 8.14
N ILE A 393 -12.63 -8.69 7.20
CA ILE A 393 -11.18 -8.64 7.47
C ILE A 393 -10.84 -7.49 8.42
N SER A 394 -11.43 -6.31 8.22
CA SER A 394 -11.19 -5.15 9.08
C SER A 394 -11.72 -5.35 10.50
N ILE A 395 -12.88 -5.98 10.64
CA ILE A 395 -13.43 -6.35 11.97
C ILE A 395 -12.46 -7.28 12.69
N GLN A 396 -12.02 -8.37 12.03
CA GLN A 396 -11.06 -9.31 12.60
C GLN A 396 -9.73 -8.63 12.94
N GLY A 397 -9.23 -7.75 12.07
CA GLY A 397 -8.01 -7.01 12.30
C GLY A 397 -8.06 -6.11 13.54
N ILE A 398 -9.18 -5.41 13.75
CA ILE A 398 -9.37 -4.58 14.95
C ILE A 398 -9.48 -5.44 16.22
N MET A 399 -10.23 -6.54 16.17
CA MET A 399 -10.37 -7.45 17.30
C MET A 399 -9.03 -8.05 17.72
N ASP A 400 -8.19 -8.41 16.75
CA ASP A 400 -6.91 -9.07 17.00
C ASP A 400 -5.72 -8.09 17.03
N LYS A 401 -5.93 -6.78 17.16
CA LYS A 401 -4.87 -5.75 17.09
C LYS A 401 -3.70 -5.97 18.07
N ASN A 402 -3.97 -6.62 19.22
CA ASN A 402 -2.97 -6.90 20.24
C ASN A 402 -2.17 -8.19 19.97
N ASN A 403 -2.64 -9.03 19.04
CA ASN A 403 -1.89 -10.21 18.63
C ASN A 403 -0.80 -9.78 17.63
N LYS A 404 0.46 -9.84 18.07
CA LYS A 404 1.65 -9.48 17.27
C LYS A 404 2.31 -10.67 16.60
N GLU A 405 1.63 -11.80 16.53
CA GLU A 405 2.18 -12.99 15.91
C GLU A 405 2.37 -12.76 14.40
N TRP A 406 3.61 -12.85 13.97
CA TRP A 406 3.98 -12.75 12.57
C TRP A 406 3.85 -14.12 11.90
N SER A 407 3.07 -14.19 10.82
CA SER A 407 2.96 -15.39 9.98
C SER A 407 3.74 -15.19 8.68
N HIS A 408 4.61 -16.13 8.35
CA HIS A 408 5.36 -16.14 7.10
C HIS A 408 4.42 -16.38 5.90
N THR A 409 4.60 -15.62 4.84
CA THR A 409 3.96 -15.88 3.54
C THR A 409 4.95 -16.69 2.71
N ILE A 410 4.60 -17.89 2.28
CA ILE A 410 5.46 -18.74 1.46
C ILE A 410 5.43 -18.18 0.03
N HIS A 411 6.61 -17.87 -0.51
CA HIS A 411 6.80 -17.45 -1.90
C HIS A 411 7.32 -18.63 -2.71
N THR A 412 6.73 -18.87 -3.88
CA THR A 412 7.01 -20.05 -4.69
C THR A 412 7.42 -19.72 -6.11
N ARG A 413 7.27 -18.46 -6.53
CA ARG A 413 7.52 -18.04 -7.90
C ARG A 413 9.00 -17.74 -8.13
N ASN A 414 9.72 -18.75 -8.53
CA ASN A 414 11.12 -18.61 -8.95
C ASN A 414 11.16 -18.06 -10.39
N MET A 415 11.31 -16.75 -10.54
CA MET A 415 11.32 -16.02 -11.81
C MET A 415 12.40 -14.93 -11.76
N ASN A 416 13.17 -14.77 -12.84
CA ASN A 416 14.12 -13.68 -12.96
C ASN A 416 13.51 -12.44 -13.64
N ILE A 417 14.23 -11.30 -13.61
CA ILE A 417 13.72 -10.04 -14.15
C ILE A 417 13.56 -10.06 -15.67
N ASP A 418 14.46 -10.76 -16.40
CA ASP A 418 14.41 -10.84 -17.86
C ASP A 418 13.20 -11.66 -18.33
N GLU A 419 12.83 -12.71 -17.57
CA GLU A 419 11.61 -13.48 -17.84
C GLU A 419 10.35 -12.62 -17.62
N LEU A 420 10.33 -11.81 -16.56
CA LEU A 420 9.22 -10.92 -16.27
C LEU A 420 9.06 -9.82 -17.33
N GLU A 421 10.16 -9.21 -17.80
CA GLU A 421 10.13 -8.16 -18.83
C GLU A 421 9.69 -8.69 -20.22
N LYS A 422 9.79 -9.99 -20.48
CA LYS A 422 9.28 -10.62 -21.71
C LYS A 422 7.76 -10.87 -21.67
N VAL A 423 7.20 -10.98 -20.48
CA VAL A 423 5.75 -11.26 -20.28
C VAL A 423 4.93 -9.97 -20.20
N ASN A 424 5.53 -8.85 -19.77
CA ASN A 424 4.91 -7.53 -19.65
C ASN A 424 5.18 -6.64 -20.85
#